data_c505cebd1a9128a56997d1be91b66857
#
_entry.id   c505cebd1a9128a56997d1be91b66857
#
_cell.length_a   1.000
_cell.length_b   1.000
_cell.length_c   1.000
_cell.angle_alpha   90.00
_cell.angle_beta   90.00
_cell.angle_gamma   90.00
#
_symmetry.space_group_name_H-M   'P 1'
#
loop_
_entity.id
_entity.type
_entity.pdbx_description
1 polymer ?
#
loop_
_entity_poly.entity_id
_entity_poly.type
_entity_poly.pdbx_seq_one_letter_code
_entity_poly.pdbx_strand_id
1 'polypeptide(L)'
;MKNKRKKYFYDTIEKENIDWHEHKNPIVKLFFRLKFAIAIRYADLKKDDLILDFGCGDGWLKKILPDYNIIGYDIDPKLTEIKDYTKLKPDKIFALDILEHMKKREIRKIIKSFKRMNPNFKLVTIIPTETWFWRKSRKLLGLSETVKDHITKLKDTLQILNEELTLVKKINFLAVTHIAKWKK
;
A
#
# COMPACT_ATOMS: atom_id res chain seq x y z
N MET A 1 -14.22 -17.50 13.91
CA MET A 1 -14.43 -16.17 13.27
C MET A 1 -13.25 -15.67 12.40
N LYS A 2 -11.98 -16.03 12.65
CA LYS A 2 -10.80 -15.63 11.83
C LYS A 2 -10.83 -16.17 10.38
N ASN A 3 -11.36 -17.38 10.14
CA ASN A 3 -11.36 -18.00 8.80
C ASN A 3 -12.38 -17.42 7.80
N LYS A 4 -13.55 -16.94 8.27
CA LYS A 4 -14.57 -16.36 7.35
C LYS A 4 -14.12 -15.02 6.76
N ARG A 5 -13.34 -14.18 7.50
CA ARG A 5 -12.86 -12.89 6.99
C ARG A 5 -11.72 -13.02 5.98
N LYS A 6 -10.80 -13.99 6.19
CA LYS A 6 -9.79 -14.32 5.18
C LYS A 6 -10.46 -14.71 3.86
N LYS A 7 -11.47 -15.57 3.90
CA LYS A 7 -12.21 -16.01 2.71
C LYS A 7 -12.89 -14.86 1.98
N TYR A 8 -13.51 -13.89 2.69
CA TYR A 8 -14.15 -12.71 2.07
C TYR A 8 -13.14 -11.79 1.35
N PHE A 9 -11.98 -11.56 1.94
CA PHE A 9 -10.92 -10.76 1.33
C PHE A 9 -10.43 -11.39 0.01
N TYR A 10 -10.18 -12.70 0.01
CA TYR A 10 -9.77 -13.44 -1.19
C TYR A 10 -10.88 -13.56 -2.24
N ASP A 11 -12.12 -13.83 -1.82
CA ASP A 11 -13.26 -13.93 -2.75
C ASP A 11 -13.55 -12.59 -3.46
N THR A 12 -13.16 -11.47 -2.88
CA THR A 12 -13.31 -10.14 -3.50
C THR A 12 -12.16 -9.86 -4.47
N ILE A 13 -10.93 -10.21 -4.10
CA ILE A 13 -9.75 -10.10 -4.99
C ILE A 13 -9.87 -11.08 -6.18
N GLU A 14 -10.30 -12.33 -5.97
CA GLU A 14 -10.50 -13.30 -7.04
C GLU A 14 -11.61 -12.89 -8.03
N LYS A 15 -12.63 -12.13 -7.59
CA LYS A 15 -13.68 -11.61 -8.48
C LYS A 15 -13.25 -10.40 -9.29
N GLU A 16 -12.28 -9.63 -8.80
CA GLU A 16 -11.67 -8.51 -9.51
C GLU A 16 -10.20 -8.87 -9.83
N ASN A 17 -9.91 -9.97 -10.49
CA ASN A 17 -8.56 -10.34 -10.96
C ASN A 17 -8.06 -9.31 -12.00
N ILE A 18 -8.08 -8.03 -11.60
CA ILE A 18 -7.70 -6.89 -12.40
C ILE A 18 -6.27 -6.54 -12.06
N ASP A 19 -5.35 -6.95 -12.93
CA ASP A 19 -4.02 -6.34 -12.92
C ASP A 19 -4.18 -4.87 -13.31
N TRP A 20 -4.22 -4.00 -12.31
CA TRP A 20 -4.40 -2.56 -12.48
C TRP A 20 -3.30 -1.94 -13.35
N HIS A 21 -2.13 -2.56 -13.40
CA HIS A 21 -0.97 -2.10 -14.17
C HIS A 21 -1.03 -2.51 -15.64
N GLU A 22 -1.76 -3.60 -15.93
CA GLU A 22 -2.05 -4.09 -17.28
C GLU A 22 -3.54 -3.92 -17.63
N HIS A 23 -4.24 -3.00 -16.95
CA HIS A 23 -5.65 -2.73 -17.20
C HIS A 23 -5.92 -2.34 -18.66
N LYS A 24 -7.01 -2.87 -19.23
CA LYS A 24 -7.38 -2.62 -20.64
C LYS A 24 -7.61 -1.14 -20.96
N ASN A 25 -8.14 -0.37 -19.99
CA ASN A 25 -8.32 1.07 -20.15
C ASN A 25 -6.97 1.79 -19.93
N PRO A 26 -6.44 2.48 -20.97
CA PRO A 26 -5.12 3.11 -20.90
C PRO A 26 -5.05 4.26 -19.88
N ILE A 27 -6.16 4.93 -19.58
CA ILE A 27 -6.22 5.99 -18.58
C ILE A 27 -6.03 5.40 -17.17
N VAL A 28 -6.68 4.27 -16.88
CA VAL A 28 -6.52 3.55 -15.62
C VAL A 28 -5.09 3.07 -15.47
N LYS A 29 -4.55 2.42 -16.49
CA LYS A 29 -3.15 1.94 -16.52
C LYS A 29 -2.17 3.09 -16.26
N LEU A 30 -2.33 4.22 -16.96
CA LEU A 30 -1.48 5.40 -16.76
C LEU A 30 -1.59 5.96 -15.34
N PHE A 31 -2.81 6.06 -14.79
CA PHE A 31 -3.02 6.52 -13.42
C PHE A 31 -2.25 5.67 -12.41
N PHE A 32 -2.36 4.34 -12.50
CA PHE A 32 -1.66 3.43 -11.59
C PHE A 32 -0.13 3.55 -11.74
N ARG A 33 0.38 3.60 -12.96
CA ARG A 33 1.82 3.81 -13.22
C ARG A 33 2.34 5.12 -12.63
N LEU A 34 1.60 6.22 -12.80
CA LEU A 34 2.00 7.53 -12.28
C LEU A 34 1.99 7.57 -10.74
N LYS A 35 0.94 7.04 -10.09
CA LYS A 35 0.90 7.05 -8.62
C LYS A 35 2.04 6.24 -8.02
N PHE A 36 2.40 5.11 -8.61
CA PHE A 36 3.54 4.31 -8.16
C PHE A 36 4.88 5.00 -8.44
N ALA A 37 5.04 5.62 -9.60
CA ALA A 37 6.25 6.40 -9.92
C ALA A 37 6.48 7.53 -8.90
N ILE A 38 5.40 8.21 -8.45
CA ILE A 38 5.48 9.22 -7.39
C ILE A 38 5.93 8.57 -6.07
N ALA A 39 5.36 7.43 -5.69
CA ALA A 39 5.72 6.72 -4.46
C ALA A 39 7.19 6.29 -4.47
N ILE A 40 7.66 5.72 -5.57
CA ILE A 40 9.06 5.33 -5.76
C ILE A 40 9.99 6.55 -5.66
N ARG A 41 9.64 7.66 -6.32
CA ARG A 41 10.41 8.90 -6.23
C ARG A 41 10.46 9.45 -4.79
N TYR A 42 9.39 9.27 -4.00
CA TYR A 42 9.36 9.72 -2.59
C TYR A 42 10.24 8.87 -1.69
N ALA A 43 10.47 7.61 -2.04
CA ALA A 43 11.30 6.70 -1.25
C ALA A 43 12.78 7.12 -1.21
N ASP A 44 13.28 7.86 -2.24
CA ASP A 44 14.70 8.20 -2.41
C ASP A 44 15.58 6.94 -2.26
N LEU A 45 15.32 5.95 -3.13
CA LEU A 45 15.96 4.64 -3.07
C LEU A 45 17.46 4.71 -3.37
N LYS A 46 18.23 3.96 -2.60
CA LYS A 46 19.64 3.66 -2.86
C LYS A 46 19.79 2.21 -3.28
N LYS A 47 20.83 1.86 -4.00
CA LYS A 47 21.07 0.50 -4.52
C LYS A 47 21.28 -0.53 -3.40
N ASP A 48 21.82 -0.11 -2.28
CA ASP A 48 22.08 -0.91 -1.09
C ASP A 48 20.92 -0.97 -0.08
N ASP A 49 19.82 -0.24 -0.32
CA ASP A 49 18.64 -0.28 0.56
C ASP A 49 18.03 -1.68 0.57
N LEU A 50 17.73 -2.21 1.76
CA LEU A 50 16.81 -3.32 1.93
C LEU A 50 15.39 -2.77 1.95
N ILE A 51 14.55 -3.24 1.06
CA ILE A 51 13.19 -2.76 0.86
C ILE A 51 12.18 -3.84 1.27
N LEU A 52 11.24 -3.49 2.14
CA LEU A 52 10.07 -4.31 2.44
C LEU A 52 8.87 -3.77 1.65
N ASP A 53 8.31 -4.60 0.78
CA ASP A 53 7.01 -4.35 0.14
C ASP A 53 5.93 -5.03 0.99
N PHE A 54 5.24 -4.24 1.83
CA PHE A 54 4.26 -4.73 2.80
C PHE A 54 2.85 -4.70 2.22
N GLY A 55 2.27 -5.86 1.99
CA GLY A 55 1.05 -6.07 1.20
C GLY A 55 1.39 -6.12 -0.28
N CYS A 56 2.41 -6.90 -0.64
CA CYS A 56 3.03 -6.89 -1.97
C CYS A 56 2.12 -7.42 -3.10
N GLY A 57 1.03 -8.16 -2.76
CA GLY A 57 0.19 -8.79 -3.77
C GLY A 57 1.02 -9.56 -4.79
N ASP A 58 0.78 -9.32 -6.09
CA ASP A 58 1.48 -9.97 -7.20
C ASP A 58 2.94 -9.54 -7.39
N GLY A 59 3.53 -8.82 -6.43
CA GLY A 59 4.94 -8.40 -6.44
C GLY A 59 5.25 -7.35 -7.52
N TRP A 60 4.31 -6.48 -7.83
CA TRP A 60 4.45 -5.51 -8.90
C TRP A 60 5.62 -4.54 -8.67
N LEU A 61 5.84 -4.08 -7.41
CA LEU A 61 6.97 -3.21 -7.09
C LEU A 61 8.31 -3.85 -7.46
N LYS A 62 8.47 -5.13 -7.18
CA LYS A 62 9.68 -5.91 -7.52
C LYS A 62 9.85 -6.07 -9.03
N LYS A 63 8.74 -6.25 -9.77
CA LYS A 63 8.77 -6.36 -11.24
C LYS A 63 9.29 -5.08 -11.91
N ILE A 64 8.94 -3.91 -11.37
CA ILE A 64 9.36 -2.62 -11.97
C ILE A 64 10.72 -2.11 -11.44
N LEU A 65 11.21 -2.68 -10.34
CA LEU A 65 12.48 -2.34 -9.71
C LEU A 65 13.36 -3.59 -9.57
N PRO A 66 13.69 -4.32 -10.66
CA PRO A 66 14.36 -5.62 -10.58
C PRO A 66 15.78 -5.54 -10.01
N ASP A 67 16.42 -4.37 -10.08
CA ASP A 67 17.78 -4.15 -9.60
C ASP A 67 17.87 -3.78 -8.11
N TYR A 68 16.75 -3.75 -7.39
CA TYR A 68 16.71 -3.41 -5.97
C TYR A 68 16.46 -4.64 -5.10
N ASN A 69 16.99 -4.63 -3.88
CA ASN A 69 16.78 -5.70 -2.91
C ASN A 69 15.40 -5.56 -2.24
N ILE A 70 14.36 -6.08 -2.90
CA ILE A 70 12.96 -6.01 -2.45
C ILE A 70 12.52 -7.37 -1.96
N ILE A 71 11.98 -7.41 -0.74
CA ILE A 71 11.34 -8.58 -0.15
C ILE A 71 9.86 -8.29 0.02
N GLY A 72 9.02 -9.09 -0.66
CA GLY A 72 7.57 -8.99 -0.59
C GLY A 72 7.01 -9.75 0.61
N TYR A 73 6.12 -9.10 1.35
CA TYR A 73 5.30 -9.72 2.37
C TYR A 73 3.82 -9.51 2.08
N ASP A 74 3.06 -10.59 2.07
CA ASP A 74 1.61 -10.57 2.00
C ASP A 74 1.01 -11.50 3.04
N ILE A 75 -0.25 -11.25 3.42
CA ILE A 75 -1.01 -12.14 4.31
C ILE A 75 -1.39 -13.44 3.61
N ASP A 76 -1.48 -13.42 2.27
CA ASP A 76 -1.65 -14.63 1.46
C ASP A 76 -0.33 -15.38 1.38
N PRO A 77 -0.29 -16.64 1.88
CA PRO A 77 0.93 -17.44 1.83
C PRO A 77 1.38 -17.81 0.41
N LYS A 78 0.53 -17.62 -0.60
CA LYS A 78 0.87 -17.85 -2.02
C LYS A 78 1.62 -16.66 -2.64
N LEU A 79 1.45 -15.46 -2.08
CA LEU A 79 1.99 -14.22 -2.60
C LEU A 79 3.22 -13.73 -1.81
N THR A 80 3.36 -14.18 -0.55
CA THR A 80 4.45 -13.76 0.32
C THR A 80 5.75 -14.51 0.05
N GLU A 81 6.87 -13.78 0.03
CA GLU A 81 8.21 -14.37 -0.06
C GLU A 81 8.74 -14.80 1.32
N ILE A 82 8.21 -14.24 2.40
CA ILE A 82 8.65 -14.53 3.77
C ILE A 82 7.47 -14.76 4.72
N LYS A 83 7.67 -15.66 5.68
CA LYS A 83 6.63 -15.95 6.68
C LYS A 83 6.52 -14.89 7.79
N ASP A 84 7.62 -14.22 8.09
CA ASP A 84 7.73 -13.30 9.21
C ASP A 84 8.59 -12.09 8.84
N TYR A 85 7.93 -11.02 8.41
CA TYR A 85 8.60 -9.77 8.04
C TYR A 85 9.29 -9.07 9.21
N THR A 86 8.91 -9.39 10.47
CA THR A 86 9.47 -8.72 11.66
C THR A 86 10.94 -9.03 11.91
N LYS A 87 11.48 -10.05 11.23
CA LYS A 87 12.90 -10.43 11.28
C LYS A 87 13.79 -9.60 10.36
N LEU A 88 13.21 -8.81 9.48
CA LEU A 88 13.94 -7.92 8.59
C LEU A 88 14.37 -6.62 9.31
N LYS A 89 15.38 -5.96 8.73
CA LYS A 89 15.78 -4.59 9.10
C LYS A 89 15.74 -3.68 7.87
N PRO A 90 14.55 -3.41 7.31
CA PRO A 90 14.43 -2.68 6.06
C PRO A 90 14.78 -1.20 6.25
N ASP A 91 15.46 -0.62 5.25
CA ASP A 91 15.74 0.81 5.17
C ASP A 91 14.53 1.57 4.63
N LYS A 92 13.81 0.92 3.71
CA LYS A 92 12.58 1.43 3.11
C LYS A 92 11.45 0.42 3.27
N ILE A 93 10.27 0.93 3.56
CA ILE A 93 9.04 0.14 3.62
C ILE A 93 8.02 0.80 2.70
N PHE A 94 7.42 0.01 1.84
CA PHE A 94 6.27 0.42 1.05
C PHE A 94 5.01 -0.23 1.62
N ALA A 95 3.96 0.56 1.81
CA ALA A 95 2.61 0.10 2.16
C ALA A 95 1.64 0.79 1.19
N LEU A 96 1.43 0.15 0.04
CA LEU A 96 0.76 0.73 -1.11
C LEU A 96 -0.64 0.11 -1.27
N ASP A 97 -1.69 0.94 -1.08
CA ASP A 97 -3.09 0.52 -1.16
C ASP A 97 -3.41 -0.69 -0.24
N ILE A 98 -2.88 -0.71 0.98
CA ILE A 98 -3.03 -1.83 1.93
C ILE A 98 -3.58 -1.41 3.30
N LEU A 99 -3.25 -0.21 3.79
CA LEU A 99 -3.61 0.20 5.15
C LEU A 99 -5.12 0.40 5.34
N GLU A 100 -5.83 0.77 4.29
CA GLU A 100 -7.30 0.93 4.27
C GLU A 100 -8.06 -0.37 4.53
N HIS A 101 -7.45 -1.52 4.22
CA HIS A 101 -8.00 -2.84 4.45
C HIS A 101 -7.83 -3.34 5.89
N MET A 102 -7.14 -2.57 6.74
CA MET A 102 -6.80 -2.95 8.11
C MET A 102 -7.61 -2.19 9.14
N LYS A 103 -7.84 -2.80 10.29
CA LYS A 103 -8.41 -2.09 11.44
C LYS A 103 -7.37 -1.14 12.04
N LYS A 104 -7.82 -0.03 12.63
CA LYS A 104 -6.99 0.95 13.34
C LYS A 104 -5.99 0.30 14.32
N ARG A 105 -6.41 -0.72 15.07
CA ARG A 105 -5.55 -1.46 16.00
C ARG A 105 -4.42 -2.22 15.27
N GLU A 106 -4.72 -2.77 14.10
CA GLU A 106 -3.76 -3.52 13.30
C GLU A 106 -2.72 -2.58 12.69
N ILE A 107 -3.16 -1.42 12.14
CA ILE A 107 -2.25 -0.38 11.64
C ILE A 107 -1.27 0.06 12.73
N ARG A 108 -1.76 0.38 13.96
CA ARG A 108 -0.88 0.75 15.09
C ARG A 108 0.15 -0.35 15.42
N LYS A 109 -0.26 -1.63 15.43
CA LYS A 109 0.63 -2.76 15.69
C LYS A 109 1.74 -2.86 14.64
N ILE A 110 1.37 -2.70 13.36
CA ILE A 110 2.31 -2.78 12.23
C ILE A 110 3.32 -1.64 12.29
N ILE A 111 2.89 -0.40 12.51
CA ILE A 111 3.79 0.75 12.63
C ILE A 111 4.76 0.57 13.82
N LYS A 112 4.27 0.09 14.97
CA LYS A 112 5.14 -0.26 16.11
C LYS A 112 6.13 -1.38 15.78
N SER A 113 5.73 -2.33 14.94
CA SER A 113 6.63 -3.38 14.45
C SER A 113 7.73 -2.80 13.55
N PHE A 114 7.39 -1.95 12.59
CA PHE A 114 8.36 -1.27 11.72
C PHE A 114 9.39 -0.48 12.53
N LYS A 115 8.94 0.25 13.57
CA LYS A 115 9.83 1.01 14.48
C LYS A 115 10.81 0.13 15.26
N ARG A 116 10.45 -1.15 15.53
CA ARG A 116 11.33 -2.12 16.20
C ARG A 116 12.31 -2.78 15.25
N MET A 117 11.89 -3.02 13.98
CA MET A 117 12.73 -3.65 12.96
C MET A 117 13.93 -2.77 12.60
N ASN A 118 13.68 -1.51 12.33
CA ASN A 118 14.73 -0.51 12.07
C ASN A 118 14.23 0.88 12.52
N PRO A 119 14.86 1.51 13.54
CA PRO A 119 14.43 2.83 14.00
C PRO A 119 14.64 3.96 12.96
N ASN A 120 15.44 3.73 11.93
CA ASN A 120 15.77 4.72 10.90
C ASN A 120 15.04 4.50 9.56
N PHE A 121 14.07 3.56 9.52
CA PHE A 121 13.33 3.28 8.30
C PHE A 121 12.61 4.51 7.73
N LYS A 122 12.37 4.48 6.42
CA LYS A 122 11.45 5.41 5.76
C LYS A 122 10.25 4.61 5.26
N LEU A 123 9.03 5.08 5.56
CA LEU A 123 7.80 4.47 5.08
C LEU A 123 7.22 5.32 3.95
N VAL A 124 6.83 4.67 2.87
CA VAL A 124 6.03 5.28 1.80
C VAL A 124 4.67 4.63 1.78
N THR A 125 3.63 5.45 1.80
CA THR A 125 2.24 5.00 1.77
C THR A 125 1.50 5.52 0.55
N ILE A 126 0.65 4.70 -0.01
CA ILE A 126 -0.44 5.10 -0.92
C ILE A 126 -1.74 4.70 -0.23
N ILE A 127 -2.69 5.63 -0.13
CA ILE A 127 -4.00 5.40 0.51
C ILE A 127 -5.07 6.13 -0.33
N PRO A 128 -6.16 5.47 -0.72
CA PRO A 128 -7.25 6.11 -1.46
C PRO A 128 -7.93 7.20 -0.61
N THR A 129 -8.37 8.28 -1.25
CA THR A 129 -9.02 9.39 -0.54
C THR A 129 -10.49 9.13 -0.25
N GLU A 130 -11.14 8.26 -1.02
CA GLU A 130 -12.57 7.92 -0.95
C GLU A 130 -13.51 9.14 -0.98
N THR A 131 -13.04 10.24 -1.55
CA THR A 131 -13.84 11.47 -1.73
C THR A 131 -14.98 11.23 -2.73
N TRP A 132 -15.95 12.17 -2.77
CA TRP A 132 -16.97 12.17 -3.80
C TRP A 132 -16.36 12.12 -5.22
N PHE A 133 -15.29 12.87 -5.46
CA PHE A 133 -14.58 12.87 -6.73
C PHE A 133 -13.97 11.49 -7.06
N TRP A 134 -13.36 10.83 -6.07
CA TRP A 134 -12.85 9.46 -6.21
C TRP A 134 -13.97 8.47 -6.63
N ARG A 135 -15.15 8.55 -6.00
CA ARG A 135 -16.30 7.68 -6.34
C ARG A 135 -16.79 7.93 -7.76
N LYS A 136 -16.93 9.21 -8.16
CA LYS A 136 -17.36 9.59 -9.51
C LYS A 136 -16.34 9.16 -10.58
N SER A 137 -15.04 9.32 -10.32
CA SER A 137 -14.00 8.89 -11.28
C SER A 137 -14.01 7.37 -11.48
N ARG A 138 -14.21 6.58 -10.42
CA ARG A 138 -14.37 5.12 -10.52
C ARG A 138 -15.58 4.74 -11.37
N LYS A 139 -16.74 5.35 -11.12
CA LYS A 139 -17.96 5.12 -11.90
C LYS A 139 -17.76 5.43 -13.37
N LEU A 140 -17.12 6.56 -13.69
CA LEU A 140 -16.82 6.95 -15.08
C LEU A 140 -15.94 5.92 -15.79
N LEU A 141 -15.07 5.24 -15.04
CA LEU A 141 -14.19 4.18 -15.54
C LEU A 141 -14.82 2.79 -15.54
N GLY A 142 -16.13 2.67 -15.23
CA GLY A 142 -16.85 1.40 -15.19
C GLY A 142 -16.54 0.55 -13.94
N LEU A 143 -15.93 1.15 -12.92
CA LEU A 143 -15.57 0.49 -11.66
C LEU A 143 -16.65 0.71 -10.59
N SER A 144 -16.70 -0.17 -9.57
CA SER A 144 -17.59 0.01 -8.42
C SER A 144 -17.31 1.35 -7.70
N GLU A 145 -18.37 2.09 -7.37
CA GLU A 145 -18.26 3.38 -6.64
C GLU A 145 -17.69 3.21 -5.23
N THR A 146 -17.80 2.02 -4.65
CA THR A 146 -17.30 1.72 -3.30
C THR A 146 -16.51 0.43 -3.31
N VAL A 147 -15.46 0.39 -2.51
CA VAL A 147 -14.68 -0.82 -2.24
C VAL A 147 -15.10 -1.33 -0.88
N LYS A 148 -15.77 -2.49 -0.85
CA LYS A 148 -16.44 -3.03 0.36
C LYS A 148 -15.47 -3.43 1.47
N ASP A 149 -14.23 -3.69 1.14
CA ASP A 149 -13.18 -4.15 2.04
C ASP A 149 -12.31 -3.04 2.62
N HIS A 150 -12.60 -1.77 2.29
CA HIS A 150 -11.99 -0.63 2.97
C HIS A 150 -12.59 -0.47 4.39
N ILE A 151 -11.78 -0.82 5.40
CA ILE A 151 -12.20 -0.86 6.81
C ILE A 151 -11.89 0.46 7.52
N THR A 152 -10.73 1.06 7.20
CA THR A 152 -10.25 2.29 7.85
C THR A 152 -10.13 3.42 6.82
N LYS A 153 -10.80 4.53 7.10
CA LYS A 153 -10.79 5.71 6.22
C LYS A 153 -9.44 6.44 6.27
N LEU A 154 -9.11 7.16 5.20
CA LEU A 154 -7.90 7.98 5.10
C LEU A 154 -7.66 8.85 6.34
N LYS A 155 -8.69 9.60 6.82
CA LYS A 155 -8.56 10.47 8.01
C LYS A 155 -8.03 9.71 9.23
N ASP A 156 -8.60 8.54 9.50
CA ASP A 156 -8.22 7.73 10.66
C ASP A 156 -6.82 7.12 10.50
N THR A 157 -6.48 6.70 9.29
CA THR A 157 -5.13 6.19 8.99
C THR A 157 -4.08 7.27 9.14
N LEU A 158 -4.35 8.48 8.59
CA LEU A 158 -3.42 9.62 8.74
C LEU A 158 -3.27 10.05 10.20
N GLN A 159 -4.35 10.01 11.00
CA GLN A 159 -4.25 10.29 12.43
C GLN A 159 -3.27 9.32 13.11
N ILE A 160 -3.41 8.01 12.86
CA ILE A 160 -2.52 7.00 13.43
C ILE A 160 -1.07 7.20 12.98
N LEU A 161 -0.87 7.49 11.68
CA LEU A 161 0.48 7.72 11.15
C LEU A 161 1.12 8.95 11.77
N ASN A 162 0.39 10.06 11.93
CA ASN A 162 0.88 11.30 12.57
C ASN A 162 1.16 11.13 14.07
N GLU A 163 0.44 10.24 14.78
CA GLU A 163 0.72 9.93 16.19
C GLU A 163 2.01 9.11 16.36
N GLU A 164 2.38 8.31 15.38
CA GLU A 164 3.48 7.36 15.47
C GLU A 164 4.73 7.78 14.68
N LEU A 165 4.59 8.61 13.66
CA LEU A 165 5.62 8.96 12.70
C LEU A 165 5.59 10.45 12.36
N THR A 166 6.70 10.94 11.82
CA THR A 166 6.83 12.30 11.29
C THR A 166 6.60 12.29 9.78
N LEU A 167 5.66 13.12 9.31
CA LEU A 167 5.44 13.34 7.89
C LEU A 167 6.62 14.10 7.28
N VAL A 168 7.19 13.56 6.20
CA VAL A 168 8.30 14.20 5.46
C VAL A 168 7.79 14.89 4.21
N LYS A 169 6.94 14.21 3.43
CA LYS A 169 6.42 14.71 2.16
C LYS A 169 5.06 14.07 1.87
N LYS A 170 4.17 14.82 1.22
CA LYS A 170 2.87 14.30 0.78
C LYS A 170 2.39 14.96 -0.50
N ILE A 171 1.48 14.28 -1.20
CA ILE A 171 0.67 14.82 -2.29
C ILE A 171 -0.70 14.12 -2.30
N ASN A 172 -1.74 14.87 -2.59
CA ASN A 172 -3.04 14.31 -2.96
C ASN A 172 -3.11 14.24 -4.48
N PHE A 173 -2.67 13.11 -5.03
CA PHE A 173 -2.58 12.93 -6.48
C PHE A 173 -3.97 12.82 -7.09
N LEU A 174 -4.29 13.77 -7.99
CA LEU A 174 -5.58 13.93 -8.67
C LEU A 174 -6.79 13.94 -7.71
N ALA A 175 -6.62 14.32 -6.44
CA ALA A 175 -7.63 14.26 -5.38
C ALA A 175 -8.24 12.85 -5.14
N VAL A 176 -7.66 11.80 -5.72
CA VAL A 176 -8.17 10.41 -5.59
C VAL A 176 -7.27 9.52 -4.74
N THR A 177 -6.01 9.88 -4.55
CA THR A 177 -5.09 9.11 -3.71
C THR A 177 -4.12 10.01 -2.95
N HIS A 178 -3.86 9.67 -1.70
CA HIS A 178 -2.88 10.31 -0.84
C HIS A 178 -1.58 9.50 -0.87
N ILE A 179 -0.50 10.13 -1.31
CA ILE A 179 0.84 9.53 -1.34
C ILE A 179 1.72 10.31 -0.36
N ALA A 180 2.37 9.60 0.55
CA ALA A 180 3.19 10.24 1.56
C ALA A 180 4.44 9.45 1.92
N LYS A 181 5.48 10.18 2.35
CA LYS A 181 6.69 9.67 2.96
C LYS A 181 6.74 10.04 4.42
N TRP A 182 7.09 9.07 5.24
CA TRP A 182 7.17 9.17 6.70
C TRP A 182 8.53 8.73 7.20
N LYS A 183 8.91 9.24 8.37
CA LYS A 183 10.05 8.77 9.16
C LYS A 183 9.65 8.65 10.62
N LYS A 184 10.43 7.93 11.39
CA LYS A 184 10.31 7.92 12.85
C LYS A 184 10.66 9.29 13.42
#